data_736784d2178072961ff8c1358a5d2e4e
#
_entry.id   736784d2178072961ff8c1358a5d2e4e
#
_cell.length_a   1.000
_cell.length_b   1.000
_cell.length_c   1.000
_cell.angle_alpha   90.00
_cell.angle_beta   90.00
_cell.angle_gamma   90.00
#
_symmetry.space_group_name_H-M   'P 1'
#
loop_
_entity.id
_entity.type
_entity.pdbx_description
1 polymer ?
#
loop_
_entity_poly.entity_id
_entity_poly.type
_entity_poly.pdbx_seq_one_letter_code
_entity_poly.pdbx_strand_id
1 'polypeptide(L)'
;MFDHFNLAAPIYDKIIRIYDHERMCRLLGLPAKVRLLDAGGGTGRVSRRLYPLTCQVVICDLSQAMLRQAADKGGLNPVRAHVERLPFDDDRFDRILVVDALHHFCNQQEALTDLVRVLKPGGRLVIEEPDVTRPIVKLIALMEKLALMGSRFLTFHRIERILHDLGMATHVEDDGRYIFWVQATKPDPAKPDYD
;
A
#
# COMPACT_ATOMS: atom_id res chain seq x y z
N MET A 1 11.52 13.95 14.93
CA MET A 1 10.12 13.86 14.50
C MET A 1 9.42 12.86 15.41
N PHE A 2 8.36 13.25 16.11
CA PHE A 2 7.62 12.34 17.00
C PHE A 2 6.96 11.27 16.13
N ASP A 3 7.29 10.00 16.37
CA ASP A 3 6.71 8.87 15.66
C ASP A 3 5.40 8.47 16.36
N HIS A 4 4.30 9.09 15.96
CA HIS A 4 2.96 8.85 16.50
C HIS A 4 2.53 7.38 16.33
N PHE A 5 3.02 6.71 15.30
CA PHE A 5 2.73 5.30 15.03
C PHE A 5 3.37 4.38 16.05
N ASN A 6 4.55 4.71 16.59
CA ASN A 6 5.15 3.94 17.68
C ASN A 6 4.27 3.94 18.94
N LEU A 7 3.55 5.03 19.20
CA LEU A 7 2.64 5.14 20.36
C LEU A 7 1.31 4.42 20.11
N ALA A 8 0.79 4.46 18.88
CA ALA A 8 -0.48 3.85 18.49
C ALA A 8 -0.39 2.34 18.26
N ALA A 9 0.79 1.80 17.98
CA ALA A 9 1.03 0.40 17.62
C ALA A 9 0.28 -0.62 18.50
N PRO A 10 0.22 -0.50 19.85
CA PRO A 10 -0.44 -1.52 20.68
C PRO A 10 -1.95 -1.64 20.52
N ILE A 11 -2.61 -0.58 20.02
CA ILE A 11 -4.07 -0.51 19.89
C ILE A 11 -4.53 -0.41 18.44
N TYR A 12 -3.60 -0.23 17.50
CA TYR A 12 -3.87 0.05 16.07
C TYR A 12 -4.78 -0.99 15.43
N ASP A 13 -4.46 -2.27 15.58
CA ASP A 13 -5.25 -3.38 15.02
C ASP A 13 -6.67 -3.50 15.59
N LYS A 14 -6.93 -2.89 16.77
CA LYS A 14 -8.25 -2.89 17.42
C LYS A 14 -9.15 -1.78 16.91
N ILE A 15 -8.55 -0.66 16.49
CA ILE A 15 -9.27 0.54 16.05
C ILE A 15 -9.61 0.45 14.58
N ILE A 16 -8.66 0.03 13.74
CA ILE A 16 -8.81 -0.02 12.28
C ILE A 16 -9.19 -1.44 11.86
N ARG A 17 -10.48 -1.69 11.67
CA ARG A 17 -11.02 -3.02 11.33
C ARG A 17 -11.55 -3.15 9.90
N ILE A 18 -11.70 -2.07 9.17
CA ILE A 18 -12.36 -2.08 7.85
C ILE A 18 -11.31 -2.41 6.79
N TYR A 19 -11.49 -3.56 6.15
CA TYR A 19 -10.66 -4.02 5.07
C TYR A 19 -11.45 -5.07 4.28
N ASP A 20 -11.60 -4.84 2.98
CA ASP A 20 -12.29 -5.75 2.06
C ASP A 20 -11.33 -6.82 1.54
N HIS A 21 -11.28 -7.95 2.27
CA HIS A 21 -10.37 -9.05 1.94
C HIS A 21 -10.62 -9.65 0.56
N GLU A 22 -11.87 -9.86 0.18
CA GLU A 22 -12.21 -10.49 -1.10
C GLU A 22 -11.81 -9.61 -2.27
N ARG A 23 -12.12 -8.32 -2.18
CA ARG A 23 -11.72 -7.33 -3.18
C ARG A 23 -10.20 -7.24 -3.30
N MET A 24 -9.49 -7.20 -2.17
CA MET A 24 -8.04 -7.14 -2.15
C MET A 24 -7.42 -8.38 -2.82
N CYS A 25 -7.91 -9.58 -2.51
CA CYS A 25 -7.46 -10.81 -3.17
C CYS A 25 -7.73 -10.78 -4.68
N ARG A 26 -8.89 -10.31 -5.10
CA ARG A 26 -9.25 -10.19 -6.52
C ARG A 26 -8.35 -9.20 -7.25
N LEU A 27 -8.15 -8.00 -6.70
CA LEU A 27 -7.30 -6.97 -7.30
C LEU A 27 -5.83 -7.42 -7.39
N LEU A 28 -5.31 -8.08 -6.37
CA LEU A 28 -3.97 -8.65 -6.37
C LEU A 28 -3.85 -9.93 -7.23
N GLY A 29 -4.96 -10.56 -7.61
CA GLY A 29 -4.97 -11.85 -8.30
C GLY A 29 -4.44 -12.98 -7.43
N LEU A 30 -4.94 -13.09 -6.19
CA LEU A 30 -4.62 -14.14 -5.23
C LEU A 30 -5.77 -15.17 -5.14
N PRO A 31 -5.48 -16.46 -4.81
CA PRO A 31 -4.18 -17.02 -4.43
C PRO A 31 -3.22 -17.22 -5.60
N ALA A 32 -1.91 -17.00 -5.36
CA ALA A 32 -0.86 -17.20 -6.35
C ALA A 32 0.53 -17.39 -5.70
N LYS A 33 1.43 -18.12 -6.37
CA LYS A 33 2.84 -18.26 -5.91
C LYS A 33 3.64 -17.00 -6.24
N VAL A 34 3.38 -15.92 -5.52
CA VAL A 34 3.94 -14.58 -5.75
C VAL A 34 4.70 -14.07 -4.53
N ARG A 35 5.65 -13.17 -4.78
CA ARG A 35 6.28 -12.33 -3.76
C ARG A 35 5.48 -11.05 -3.63
N LEU A 36 4.94 -10.78 -2.45
CA LEU A 36 4.17 -9.59 -2.12
C LEU A 36 5.01 -8.63 -1.28
N LEU A 37 5.04 -7.36 -1.66
CA LEU A 37 5.50 -6.25 -0.82
C LEU A 37 4.27 -5.51 -0.26
N ASP A 38 4.20 -5.34 1.05
CA ASP A 38 3.25 -4.47 1.74
C ASP A 38 4.01 -3.21 2.17
N ALA A 39 3.83 -2.11 1.42
CA ALA A 39 4.56 -0.87 1.62
C ALA A 39 3.75 0.09 2.53
N GLY A 40 4.33 0.46 3.68
CA GLY A 40 3.61 1.09 4.78
C GLY A 40 2.75 0.06 5.54
N GLY A 41 3.15 -1.21 5.55
CA GLY A 41 2.32 -2.31 6.04
C GLY A 41 2.13 -2.35 7.57
N GLY A 42 2.81 -1.46 8.30
CA GLY A 42 2.63 -1.27 9.74
C GLY A 42 2.79 -2.55 10.55
N THR A 43 1.75 -2.92 11.31
CA THR A 43 1.72 -4.15 12.11
C THR A 43 1.54 -5.44 11.30
N GLY A 44 1.41 -5.36 9.97
CA GLY A 44 1.12 -6.50 9.11
C GLY A 44 -0.30 -7.05 9.25
N ARG A 45 -1.24 -6.23 9.67
CA ARG A 45 -2.64 -6.59 9.89
C ARG A 45 -3.30 -7.17 8.63
N VAL A 46 -3.09 -6.55 7.51
CA VAL A 46 -3.59 -6.99 6.20
C VAL A 46 -2.75 -8.16 5.68
N SER A 47 -1.44 -7.98 5.65
CA SER A 47 -0.48 -8.95 5.14
C SER A 47 -0.56 -10.32 5.81
N ARG A 48 -0.85 -10.39 7.11
CA ARG A 48 -1.01 -11.66 7.82
C ARG A 48 -2.14 -12.52 7.24
N ARG A 49 -3.21 -11.89 6.74
CA ARG A 49 -4.33 -12.59 6.09
C ARG A 49 -4.02 -13.01 4.65
N LEU A 50 -3.14 -12.26 3.96
CA LEU A 50 -2.72 -12.56 2.59
C LEU A 50 -1.57 -13.58 2.53
N TYR A 51 -0.79 -13.72 3.60
CA TYR A 51 0.37 -14.60 3.66
C TYR A 51 0.07 -16.04 3.21
N PRO A 52 -1.03 -16.71 3.64
CA PRO A 52 -1.33 -18.08 3.21
C PRO A 52 -1.63 -18.22 1.70
N LEU A 53 -1.90 -17.10 1.03
CA LEU A 53 -2.29 -17.05 -0.39
C LEU A 53 -1.11 -16.69 -1.31
N THR A 54 0.10 -16.52 -0.73
CA THR A 54 1.32 -16.08 -1.42
C THR A 54 2.48 -17.02 -1.11
N CYS A 55 3.63 -16.87 -1.76
CA CYS A 55 4.84 -17.62 -1.37
C CYS A 55 5.73 -16.84 -0.41
N GLN A 56 5.67 -15.52 -0.41
CA GLN A 56 6.46 -14.64 0.46
C GLN A 56 5.77 -13.31 0.64
N VAL A 57 5.77 -12.79 1.87
CA VAL A 57 5.33 -11.42 2.17
C VAL A 57 6.46 -10.66 2.84
N VAL A 58 6.83 -9.52 2.25
CA VAL A 58 7.74 -8.54 2.84
C VAL A 58 6.92 -7.34 3.28
N ILE A 59 7.12 -6.86 4.49
CA ILE A 59 6.50 -5.63 5.01
C ILE A 59 7.57 -4.56 5.12
N CYS A 60 7.36 -3.42 4.48
CA CYS A 60 8.21 -2.25 4.62
C CYS A 60 7.49 -1.16 5.39
N ASP A 61 8.12 -0.65 6.45
CA ASP A 61 7.58 0.44 7.27
C ASP A 61 8.73 1.23 7.93
N LEU A 62 8.46 2.47 8.35
CA LEU A 62 9.42 3.27 9.11
C LEU A 62 9.39 2.99 10.61
N SER A 63 8.23 2.62 11.13
CA SER A 63 8.00 2.41 12.56
C SER A 63 8.54 1.06 13.01
N GLN A 64 9.61 1.10 13.80
CA GLN A 64 10.20 -0.11 14.39
C GLN A 64 9.22 -0.82 15.33
N ALA A 65 8.32 -0.07 16.01
CA ALA A 65 7.33 -0.67 16.91
C ALA A 65 6.26 -1.44 16.12
N MET A 66 5.80 -0.91 14.99
CA MET A 66 4.89 -1.59 14.06
C MET A 66 5.53 -2.87 13.51
N LEU A 67 6.76 -2.78 13.02
CA LEU A 67 7.48 -3.93 12.44
C LEU A 67 7.74 -5.05 13.47
N ARG A 68 7.95 -4.74 14.76
CA ARG A 68 8.03 -5.75 15.82
C ARG A 68 6.73 -6.53 15.92
N GLN A 69 5.58 -5.86 15.94
CA GLN A 69 4.28 -6.54 15.95
C GLN A 69 4.03 -7.37 14.68
N ALA A 70 4.50 -6.90 13.53
CA ALA A 70 4.45 -7.68 12.30
C ALA A 70 5.27 -8.98 12.41
N ALA A 71 6.49 -8.90 12.97
CA ALA A 71 7.35 -10.06 13.21
C ALA A 71 6.69 -11.09 14.13
N ASP A 72 6.05 -10.63 15.21
CA ASP A 72 5.37 -11.49 16.20
C ASP A 72 4.19 -12.28 15.60
N LYS A 73 3.60 -11.81 14.50
CA LYS A 73 2.51 -12.51 13.80
C LYS A 73 2.97 -13.75 13.00
N GLY A 74 4.27 -13.88 12.75
CA GLY A 74 4.88 -14.98 12.00
C GLY A 74 4.55 -14.99 10.49
N GLY A 75 5.44 -15.57 9.69
CA GLY A 75 5.29 -15.69 8.24
C GLY A 75 5.51 -14.39 7.44
N LEU A 76 5.78 -13.28 8.11
CA LEU A 76 6.02 -11.97 7.51
C LEU A 76 7.51 -11.61 7.63
N ASN A 77 8.04 -10.91 6.62
CA ASN A 77 9.44 -10.47 6.59
C ASN A 77 9.50 -8.95 6.74
N PRO A 78 9.65 -8.41 7.97
CA PRO A 78 9.68 -6.98 8.20
C PRO A 78 11.02 -6.37 7.77
N VAL A 79 10.95 -5.23 7.08
CA VAL A 79 12.09 -4.43 6.63
C VAL A 79 11.84 -2.97 7.00
N ARG A 80 12.77 -2.33 7.69
CA ARG A 80 12.67 -0.91 8.03
C ARG A 80 13.30 -0.06 6.95
N ALA A 81 12.49 0.65 6.19
CA ALA A 81 12.97 1.57 5.14
C ALA A 81 11.92 2.64 4.82
N HIS A 82 12.37 3.71 4.17
CA HIS A 82 11.50 4.66 3.48
C HIS A 82 10.98 4.06 2.18
N VAL A 83 9.68 4.22 1.90
CA VAL A 83 9.08 3.72 0.66
C VAL A 83 9.58 4.50 -0.55
N GLU A 84 10.00 5.73 -0.36
CA GLU A 84 10.64 6.58 -1.37
C GLU A 84 12.00 6.07 -1.84
N ARG A 85 12.60 5.13 -1.09
CA ARG A 85 13.90 4.53 -1.40
C ARG A 85 14.00 3.13 -0.81
N LEU A 86 13.34 2.19 -1.46
CA LEU A 86 13.28 0.80 -1.04
C LEU A 86 14.65 0.09 -1.22
N PRO A 87 15.11 -0.68 -0.23
CA PRO A 87 16.39 -1.40 -0.29
C PRO A 87 16.26 -2.73 -1.07
N PHE A 88 15.58 -2.69 -2.21
CA PHE A 88 15.37 -3.85 -3.08
C PHE A 88 15.83 -3.55 -4.50
N ASP A 89 16.25 -4.59 -5.19
CA ASP A 89 16.56 -4.53 -6.61
C ASP A 89 15.32 -4.23 -7.44
N ASP A 90 15.52 -3.75 -8.67
CA ASP A 90 14.47 -3.59 -9.66
C ASP A 90 13.77 -4.93 -9.92
N ASP A 91 12.50 -4.87 -10.28
CA ASP A 91 11.71 -6.04 -10.69
C ASP A 91 11.73 -7.21 -9.66
N ARG A 92 11.70 -6.88 -8.38
CA ARG A 92 11.80 -7.84 -7.28
C ARG A 92 10.49 -8.50 -6.92
N PHE A 93 9.38 -7.78 -6.97
CA PHE A 93 8.07 -8.19 -6.47
C PHE A 93 7.06 -8.42 -7.58
N ASP A 94 6.25 -9.47 -7.43
CA ASP A 94 5.17 -9.79 -8.36
C ASP A 94 3.90 -8.97 -8.03
N ARG A 95 3.73 -8.64 -6.75
CA ARG A 95 2.61 -7.86 -6.20
C ARG A 95 3.09 -6.84 -5.20
N ILE A 96 2.48 -5.68 -5.22
CA ILE A 96 2.70 -4.63 -4.23
C ILE A 96 1.35 -4.17 -3.70
N LEU A 97 1.30 -3.92 -2.41
CA LEU A 97 0.15 -3.44 -1.68
C LEU A 97 0.50 -2.17 -0.92
N VAL A 98 -0.42 -1.20 -0.93
CA VAL A 98 -0.40 0.00 -0.07
C VAL A 98 -1.81 0.16 0.47
N VAL A 99 -2.00 0.06 1.79
CA VAL A 99 -3.31 0.18 2.44
C VAL A 99 -3.26 1.25 3.50
N ASP A 100 -4.05 2.31 3.31
CA ASP A 100 -4.21 3.39 4.30
C ASP A 100 -2.84 3.96 4.74
N ALA A 101 -1.92 4.14 3.79
CA ALA A 101 -0.53 4.47 4.07
C ALA A 101 0.06 5.54 3.13
N LEU A 102 -0.39 5.62 1.88
CA LEU A 102 0.19 6.54 0.89
C LEU A 102 0.15 8.00 1.35
N HIS A 103 -0.94 8.41 2.03
CA HIS A 103 -1.10 9.77 2.53
C HIS A 103 -0.12 10.14 3.66
N HIS A 104 0.58 9.16 4.24
CA HIS A 104 1.64 9.35 5.24
C HIS A 104 3.05 9.40 4.65
N PHE A 105 3.25 9.03 3.39
CA PHE A 105 4.58 9.07 2.76
C PHE A 105 5.06 10.52 2.60
N CYS A 106 6.34 10.75 2.85
CA CYS A 106 6.93 12.10 2.82
C CYS A 106 6.88 12.70 1.41
N ASN A 107 7.21 11.91 0.39
CA ASN A 107 7.10 12.24 -1.02
C ASN A 107 6.38 11.12 -1.77
N GLN A 108 5.08 11.28 -1.98
CA GLN A 108 4.22 10.28 -2.59
C GLN A 108 4.60 9.97 -4.05
N GLN A 109 5.08 10.97 -4.79
CA GLN A 109 5.51 10.76 -6.16
C GLN A 109 6.80 9.91 -6.22
N GLU A 110 7.79 10.21 -5.38
CA GLU A 110 8.99 9.38 -5.26
C GLU A 110 8.66 7.96 -4.80
N ALA A 111 7.76 7.84 -3.81
CA ALA A 111 7.29 6.54 -3.33
C ALA A 111 6.66 5.72 -4.46
N LEU A 112 5.71 6.29 -5.22
CA LEU A 112 5.09 5.60 -6.36
C LEU A 112 6.13 5.22 -7.43
N THR A 113 7.11 6.09 -7.69
CA THR A 113 8.21 5.80 -8.64
C THR A 113 9.03 4.60 -8.17
N ASP A 114 9.39 4.54 -6.88
CA ASP A 114 10.20 3.45 -6.35
C ASP A 114 9.42 2.14 -6.23
N LEU A 115 8.12 2.21 -5.93
CA LEU A 115 7.21 1.04 -5.98
C LEU A 115 7.12 0.45 -7.39
N VAL A 116 7.01 1.30 -8.43
CA VAL A 116 7.01 0.84 -9.83
C VAL A 116 8.37 0.27 -10.23
N ARG A 117 9.48 0.82 -9.75
CA ARG A 117 10.83 0.29 -9.99
C ARG A 117 10.96 -1.14 -9.49
N VAL A 118 10.57 -1.41 -8.24
CA VAL A 118 10.70 -2.75 -7.64
C VAL A 118 9.63 -3.74 -8.07
N LEU A 119 8.59 -3.30 -8.78
CA LEU A 119 7.54 -4.13 -9.34
C LEU A 119 8.00 -4.76 -10.65
N LYS A 120 7.83 -6.08 -10.81
CA LYS A 120 8.14 -6.80 -12.04
C LYS A 120 7.26 -6.37 -13.21
N PRO A 121 7.74 -6.48 -14.48
CA PRO A 121 6.86 -6.51 -15.64
C PRO A 121 5.73 -7.53 -15.46
N GLY A 122 4.49 -7.17 -15.83
CA GLY A 122 3.28 -7.98 -15.57
C GLY A 122 2.84 -8.00 -14.09
N GLY A 123 3.55 -7.33 -13.20
CA GLY A 123 3.21 -7.21 -11.79
C GLY A 123 2.06 -6.24 -11.54
N ARG A 124 1.43 -6.36 -10.35
CA ARG A 124 0.31 -5.51 -9.94
C ARG A 124 0.63 -4.75 -8.66
N LEU A 125 0.35 -3.45 -8.68
CA LEU A 125 0.30 -2.57 -7.51
C LEU A 125 -1.17 -2.31 -7.19
N VAL A 126 -1.57 -2.50 -5.92
CA VAL A 126 -2.90 -2.15 -5.42
C VAL A 126 -2.74 -1.14 -4.30
N ILE A 127 -3.42 -0.01 -4.44
CA ILE A 127 -3.46 1.08 -3.46
C ILE A 127 -4.90 1.19 -2.96
N GLU A 128 -5.09 1.11 -1.65
CA GLU A 128 -6.35 1.38 -0.96
C GLU A 128 -6.18 2.65 -0.13
N GLU A 129 -7.02 3.66 -0.37
CA GLU A 129 -6.93 4.95 0.33
C GLU A 129 -8.32 5.52 0.63
N PRO A 130 -8.42 6.33 1.70
CA PRO A 130 -9.63 7.09 1.97
C PRO A 130 -9.89 8.16 0.89
N ASP A 131 -11.14 8.26 0.45
CA ASP A 131 -11.56 9.27 -0.53
C ASP A 131 -11.74 10.65 0.14
N VAL A 132 -10.72 11.49 0.05
CA VAL A 132 -10.74 12.85 0.61
C VAL A 132 -11.79 13.76 -0.03
N THR A 133 -12.47 13.37 -1.09
CA THR A 133 -13.59 14.13 -1.66
C THR A 133 -14.85 14.01 -0.80
N ARG A 134 -14.95 12.97 0.02
CA ARG A 134 -16.09 12.70 0.92
C ARG A 134 -16.03 13.56 2.18
N PRO A 135 -17.16 14.16 2.61
CA PRO A 135 -17.17 15.08 3.76
C PRO A 135 -16.60 14.50 5.06
N ILE A 136 -16.93 13.25 5.37
CA ILE A 136 -16.44 12.58 6.58
C ILE A 136 -14.91 12.35 6.53
N VAL A 137 -14.36 12.00 5.35
CA VAL A 137 -12.91 11.83 5.18
C VAL A 137 -12.19 13.17 5.27
N LYS A 138 -12.79 14.27 4.76
CA LYS A 138 -12.26 15.62 4.98
C LYS A 138 -12.15 15.97 6.46
N LEU A 139 -13.13 15.57 7.26
CA LEU A 139 -13.12 15.80 8.70
C LEU A 139 -11.99 14.99 9.37
N ILE A 140 -11.81 13.73 8.99
CA ILE A 140 -10.71 12.87 9.47
C ILE A 140 -9.36 13.51 9.09
N ALA A 141 -9.18 13.89 7.84
CA ALA A 141 -7.96 14.54 7.36
C ALA A 141 -7.64 15.85 8.12
N LEU A 142 -8.68 16.63 8.49
CA LEU A 142 -8.52 17.80 9.32
C LEU A 142 -8.06 17.43 10.74
N MET A 143 -8.65 16.40 11.34
CA MET A 143 -8.25 15.92 12.67
C MET A 143 -6.80 15.41 12.68
N GLU A 144 -6.38 14.67 11.67
CA GLU A 144 -4.98 14.21 11.51
C GLU A 144 -4.01 15.38 11.35
N LYS A 145 -4.42 16.41 10.59
CA LYS A 145 -3.63 17.63 10.45
C LYS A 145 -3.48 18.37 11.79
N LEU A 146 -4.54 18.44 12.58
CA LEU A 146 -4.51 19.02 13.94
C LEU A 146 -3.64 18.19 14.89
N ALA A 147 -3.62 16.86 14.71
CA ALA A 147 -2.75 15.94 15.44
C ALA A 147 -1.29 15.94 14.95
N LEU A 148 -0.92 16.82 14.02
CA LEU A 148 0.43 16.95 13.42
C LEU A 148 0.94 15.64 12.78
N MET A 149 0.04 14.79 12.28
CA MET A 149 0.40 13.52 11.62
C MET A 149 1.04 13.72 10.23
N GLY A 150 0.98 14.92 9.67
CA GLY A 150 1.61 15.27 8.40
C GLY A 150 0.94 14.66 7.17
N SER A 151 -0.27 14.10 7.31
CA SER A 151 -1.02 13.43 6.26
C SER A 151 -1.31 14.34 5.07
N ARG A 152 -1.12 13.82 3.85
CA ARG A 152 -1.37 14.51 2.59
C ARG A 152 -2.19 13.59 1.68
N PHE A 153 -3.50 13.73 1.71
CA PHE A 153 -4.38 12.90 0.89
C PHE A 153 -4.33 13.31 -0.57
N LEU A 154 -4.11 12.34 -1.45
CA LEU A 154 -4.29 12.48 -2.89
C LEU A 154 -5.67 11.98 -3.29
N THR A 155 -6.25 12.57 -4.33
CA THR A 155 -7.41 11.99 -5.01
C THR A 155 -6.95 10.83 -5.89
N PHE A 156 -7.85 9.87 -6.16
CA PHE A 156 -7.52 8.76 -7.07
C PHE A 156 -7.08 9.25 -8.46
N HIS A 157 -7.69 10.31 -9.01
CA HIS A 157 -7.26 10.91 -10.27
C HIS A 157 -5.80 11.38 -10.26
N ARG A 158 -5.30 11.88 -9.12
CA ARG A 158 -3.91 12.30 -9.03
C ARG A 158 -2.97 11.10 -8.96
N ILE A 159 -3.37 10.04 -8.26
CA ILE A 159 -2.63 8.78 -8.19
C ILE A 159 -2.57 8.14 -9.58
N GLU A 160 -3.69 8.02 -10.27
CA GLU A 160 -3.75 7.51 -11.64
C GLU A 160 -2.81 8.26 -12.58
N ARG A 161 -2.87 9.60 -12.56
CA ARG A 161 -2.00 10.42 -13.41
C ARG A 161 -0.52 10.11 -13.17
N ILE A 162 -0.08 10.05 -11.91
CA ILE A 162 1.31 9.72 -11.59
C ILE A 162 1.67 8.32 -12.12
N LEU A 163 0.79 7.34 -11.94
CA LEU A 163 1.02 5.97 -12.39
C LEU A 163 1.03 5.86 -13.92
N HIS A 164 0.17 6.59 -14.62
CA HIS A 164 0.21 6.69 -16.09
C HIS A 164 1.50 7.34 -16.61
N ASP A 165 1.96 8.41 -15.96
CA ASP A 165 3.24 9.05 -16.29
C ASP A 165 4.43 8.09 -16.09
N LEU A 166 4.29 7.08 -15.21
CA LEU A 166 5.23 5.98 -14.99
C LEU A 166 4.98 4.76 -15.91
N GLY A 167 4.09 4.87 -16.89
CA GLY A 167 3.81 3.83 -17.88
C GLY A 167 2.94 2.68 -17.37
N MET A 168 2.20 2.85 -16.28
CA MET A 168 1.31 1.83 -15.73
C MET A 168 -0.08 1.89 -16.35
N ALA A 169 -0.69 0.72 -16.58
CA ALA A 169 -2.12 0.62 -16.88
C ALA A 169 -2.92 0.59 -15.57
N THR A 170 -3.93 1.47 -15.42
CA THR A 170 -4.69 1.61 -14.16
C THR A 170 -6.15 1.23 -14.30
N HIS A 171 -6.73 0.74 -13.21
CA HIS A 171 -8.16 0.51 -13.02
C HIS A 171 -8.54 0.99 -11.62
N VAL A 172 -9.66 1.74 -11.52
CA VAL A 172 -10.13 2.30 -10.24
C VAL A 172 -11.46 1.69 -9.87
N GLU A 173 -11.59 1.36 -8.59
CA GLU A 173 -12.85 0.99 -7.95
C GLU A 173 -13.11 1.89 -6.75
N ASP A 174 -14.39 2.16 -6.47
CA ASP A 174 -14.87 2.97 -5.34
C ASP A 174 -15.94 2.16 -4.58
N ASP A 175 -15.96 2.23 -3.25
CA ASP A 175 -17.01 1.59 -2.45
C ASP A 175 -18.32 2.41 -2.39
N GLY A 176 -18.31 3.59 -3.02
CA GLY A 176 -19.41 4.54 -2.98
C GLY A 176 -19.56 5.25 -1.64
N ARG A 177 -18.68 4.99 -0.65
CA ARG A 177 -18.75 5.51 0.72
C ARG A 177 -17.53 6.34 1.10
N TYR A 178 -16.38 5.66 1.35
CA TYR A 178 -15.21 6.32 1.95
C TYR A 178 -13.87 5.92 1.33
N ILE A 179 -13.80 4.80 0.62
CA ILE A 179 -12.56 4.17 0.19
C ILE A 179 -12.57 3.98 -1.32
N PHE A 180 -11.45 4.25 -1.94
CA PHE A 180 -11.18 3.86 -3.32
C PHE A 180 -9.97 2.93 -3.41
N TRP A 181 -9.92 2.16 -4.49
CA TRP A 181 -8.81 1.30 -4.86
C TRP A 181 -8.30 1.68 -6.23
N VAL A 182 -6.98 1.83 -6.34
CA VAL A 182 -6.28 1.95 -7.62
C VAL A 182 -5.47 0.67 -7.83
N GLN A 183 -5.86 -0.13 -8.81
CA GLN A 183 -5.03 -1.22 -9.31
C GLN A 183 -4.21 -0.70 -10.48
N ALA A 184 -2.89 -0.89 -10.44
CA ALA A 184 -1.99 -0.56 -11.53
C ALA A 184 -1.21 -1.80 -11.97
N THR A 185 -1.12 -2.04 -13.28
CA THR A 185 -0.36 -3.15 -13.86
C THR A 185 0.84 -2.61 -14.63
N LYS A 186 2.04 -3.12 -14.33
CA LYS A 186 3.24 -2.78 -15.08
C LYS A 186 3.22 -3.56 -16.40
N PRO A 187 3.30 -2.90 -17.56
CA PRO A 187 3.33 -3.58 -18.84
C PRO A 187 4.42 -4.65 -18.89
N ASP A 188 4.12 -5.77 -19.52
CA ASP A 188 5.08 -6.85 -19.75
C ASP A 188 5.48 -6.83 -21.25
N PRO A 189 6.70 -6.39 -21.57
CA PRO A 189 7.14 -6.33 -22.98
C PRO A 189 7.18 -7.71 -23.64
N ALA A 190 7.25 -8.81 -22.85
CA ALA A 190 7.19 -10.17 -23.36
C ALA A 190 5.78 -10.68 -23.65
N LYS A 191 4.75 -9.93 -23.21
CA LYS A 191 3.33 -10.23 -23.42
C LYS A 191 2.63 -8.94 -23.88
N PRO A 192 2.88 -8.48 -25.12
CA PRO A 192 2.14 -7.35 -25.64
C PRO A 192 0.64 -7.69 -25.62
N ASP A 193 -0.20 -6.70 -25.16
CA ASP A 193 -1.63 -6.81 -25.22
C ASP A 193 -2.04 -6.97 -26.70
N TYR A 194 -2.39 -8.18 -27.09
CA TYR A 194 -3.11 -8.42 -28.33
C TYR A 194 -4.60 -8.21 -28.00
N ASP A 195 -5.10 -7.00 -28.27
CA ASP A 195 -6.54 -6.76 -28.44
C ASP A 195 -7.11 -7.55 -29.62
#